data_800f1e1576ceb39128c1c5ed480d6274
#
_entry.id   800f1e1576ceb39128c1c5ed480d6274
#
_cell.length_a   1.000
_cell.length_b   1.000
_cell.length_c   1.000
_cell.angle_alpha   90.00
_cell.angle_beta   90.00
_cell.angle_gamma   90.00
#
_symmetry.space_group_name_H-M   'P 1'
#
loop_
_entity.id
_entity.type
_entity.pdbx_description
1 polymer ?
#
loop_
_entity_poly.entity_id
_entity_poly.type
_entity_poly.pdbx_seq_one_letter_code
_entity_poly.pdbx_strand_id
1 'polypeptide(L)'
;GVATSFRDCPEFFVGGVAPVVPKEPMLRELCYNAFAILHSGSNKTPLFVAQRLNRESVADADEKRTDKFFADARLPRAERAELADYKGSGYSRGHMAPAGDMPNPTAMAQSFSLANMVPQNSKQNSGPWAKIEKDTRHYAARAKGDVFIITGPFFGPGSASVGANQVRVPTHIFKLVYDATEQKAWAHWQQNADDARAGPPISYDELSRRIDMDLLPGVALR
;
A
#
# COMPACT_ATOMS: atom_id res chain seq x y z
N GLY A 1 -17.11 -15.69 3.14
CA GLY A 1 -16.51 -15.01 1.98
C GLY A 1 -15.61 -15.94 1.18
N VAL A 2 -15.44 -15.64 -0.09
CA VAL A 2 -14.58 -16.43 -0.98
C VAL A 2 -13.11 -16.13 -0.65
N ALA A 3 -12.33 -17.18 -0.31
CA ALA A 3 -10.90 -17.04 -0.10
C ALA A 3 -10.20 -16.74 -1.43
N THR A 4 -9.26 -15.81 -1.42
CA THR A 4 -8.42 -15.50 -2.59
C THR A 4 -6.96 -15.83 -2.27
N SER A 5 -6.15 -15.99 -3.31
CA SER A 5 -4.73 -16.28 -3.20
C SER A 5 -3.97 -15.40 -4.19
N PHE A 6 -2.74 -15.03 -3.85
CA PHE A 6 -1.88 -14.30 -4.77
C PHE A 6 -1.58 -15.07 -6.07
N ARG A 7 -1.83 -16.38 -6.09
CA ARG A 7 -1.78 -17.16 -7.34
C ARG A 7 -2.81 -16.69 -8.36
N ASP A 8 -3.88 -16.03 -7.90
CA ASP A 8 -4.94 -15.52 -8.77
C ASP A 8 -4.59 -14.13 -9.35
N CYS A 9 -3.58 -13.46 -8.79
CA CYS A 9 -3.14 -12.13 -9.22
C CYS A 9 -1.62 -11.99 -9.19
N PRO A 10 -0.87 -12.88 -9.87
CA PRO A 10 0.60 -12.87 -9.82
C PRO A 10 1.22 -11.67 -10.54
N GLU A 11 0.47 -10.98 -11.39
CA GLU A 11 0.93 -9.84 -12.18
C GLU A 11 1.37 -8.64 -11.34
N PHE A 12 0.97 -8.56 -10.08
CA PHE A 12 1.36 -7.46 -9.19
C PHE A 12 2.71 -7.68 -8.51
N PHE A 13 3.31 -8.84 -8.73
CA PHE A 13 4.58 -9.22 -8.10
C PHE A 13 5.65 -9.45 -9.15
N VAL A 14 6.88 -9.04 -8.85
CA VAL A 14 8.02 -9.24 -9.76
C VAL A 14 8.23 -10.74 -9.99
N GLY A 15 8.18 -11.16 -11.24
CA GLY A 15 8.28 -12.58 -11.61
C GLY A 15 7.15 -13.44 -11.05
N GLY A 16 6.05 -12.85 -10.61
CA GLY A 16 4.93 -13.56 -9.99
C GLY A 16 5.20 -14.05 -8.57
N VAL A 17 6.31 -13.62 -7.95
CA VAL A 17 6.73 -14.10 -6.63
C VAL A 17 6.36 -13.08 -5.55
N ALA A 18 5.49 -13.49 -4.65
CA ALA A 18 5.04 -12.64 -3.56
C ALA A 18 6.15 -12.38 -2.52
N PRO A 19 6.11 -11.24 -1.80
CA PRO A 19 7.02 -10.96 -0.71
C PRO A 19 7.08 -12.05 0.35
N VAL A 20 8.25 -12.22 0.97
CA VAL A 20 8.44 -13.08 2.13
C VAL A 20 8.30 -12.23 3.39
N VAL A 21 7.38 -12.62 4.24
CA VAL A 21 7.07 -11.91 5.48
C VAL A 21 7.19 -12.85 6.68
N PRO A 22 7.44 -12.34 7.90
CA PRO A 22 7.39 -13.17 9.10
C PRO A 22 6.03 -13.81 9.27
N LYS A 23 6.00 -15.03 9.79
CA LYS A 23 4.74 -15.72 10.06
C LYS A 23 4.03 -15.04 11.23
N GLU A 24 2.76 -14.73 11.00
CA GLU A 24 1.86 -14.24 12.03
C GLU A 24 0.44 -14.73 11.77
N PRO A 25 -0.44 -14.76 12.78
CA PRO A 25 -1.82 -15.18 12.58
C PRO A 25 -2.61 -14.15 11.78
N MET A 26 -3.71 -14.60 11.17
CA MET A 26 -4.70 -13.74 10.51
C MET A 26 -4.15 -12.92 9.33
N LEU A 27 -3.16 -13.44 8.62
CA LEU A 27 -2.74 -12.88 7.33
C LEU A 27 -3.64 -13.42 6.23
N ARG A 28 -4.19 -12.51 5.42
CA ARG A 28 -5.07 -12.89 4.31
C ARG A 28 -4.66 -12.20 3.04
N GLU A 29 -4.59 -13.00 1.95
CA GLU A 29 -4.24 -12.53 0.62
C GLU A 29 -5.51 -12.10 -0.12
N LEU A 30 -5.54 -10.85 -0.55
CA LEU A 30 -6.69 -10.27 -1.25
C LEU A 30 -6.25 -9.79 -2.63
N CYS A 31 -6.92 -10.29 -3.68
CA CYS A 31 -6.73 -9.84 -5.05
C CYS A 31 -7.80 -8.83 -5.44
N TYR A 32 -7.38 -7.77 -6.12
CA TYR A 32 -8.25 -6.74 -6.70
C TYR A 32 -7.90 -6.55 -8.17
N ASN A 33 -8.66 -5.74 -8.87
CA ASN A 33 -8.46 -5.49 -10.29
C ASN A 33 -7.06 -4.92 -10.61
N ALA A 34 -6.58 -3.97 -9.80
CA ALA A 34 -5.32 -3.25 -10.07
C ALA A 34 -4.32 -3.29 -8.92
N PHE A 35 -4.55 -4.10 -7.89
CA PHE A 35 -3.63 -4.25 -6.76
C PHE A 35 -3.91 -5.51 -5.97
N ALA A 36 -2.96 -5.90 -5.14
CA ALA A 36 -3.09 -7.03 -4.23
C ALA A 36 -2.70 -6.59 -2.82
N ILE A 37 -3.39 -7.12 -1.82
CA ILE A 37 -3.16 -6.79 -0.41
C ILE A 37 -2.83 -8.05 0.37
N LEU A 38 -1.77 -7.99 1.19
CA LEU A 38 -1.63 -8.90 2.32
C LEU A 38 -2.18 -8.18 3.54
N HIS A 39 -3.34 -8.60 4.01
CA HIS A 39 -4.04 -7.95 5.12
C HIS A 39 -3.68 -8.62 6.44
N SER A 40 -3.42 -7.81 7.45
CA SER A 40 -3.15 -8.25 8.82
C SER A 40 -4.40 -8.06 9.68
N GLY A 41 -5.00 -9.17 10.11
CA GLY A 41 -6.12 -9.13 11.05
C GLY A 41 -5.73 -8.70 12.45
N SER A 42 -4.46 -8.86 12.82
CA SER A 42 -3.93 -8.38 14.09
C SER A 42 -3.88 -6.85 14.14
N ASN A 43 -3.47 -6.22 13.04
CA ASN A 43 -3.37 -4.75 12.94
C ASN A 43 -4.64 -4.10 12.41
N LYS A 44 -5.46 -4.85 11.71
CA LYS A 44 -6.64 -4.39 10.96
C LYS A 44 -6.27 -3.37 9.87
N THR A 45 -5.08 -3.57 9.30
CA THR A 45 -4.51 -2.78 8.20
C THR A 45 -3.86 -3.73 7.21
N PRO A 46 -3.54 -3.25 5.99
CA PRO A 46 -2.65 -4.03 5.14
C PRO A 46 -1.26 -4.12 5.79
N LEU A 47 -0.61 -5.26 5.62
CA LEU A 47 0.82 -5.40 5.88
C LEU A 47 1.61 -4.80 4.73
N PHE A 48 1.15 -5.06 3.50
CA PHE A 48 1.60 -4.37 2.29
C PHE A 48 0.51 -4.40 1.22
N VAL A 49 0.64 -3.48 0.26
CA VAL A 49 -0.19 -3.43 -0.95
C VAL A 49 0.73 -3.39 -2.16
N ALA A 50 0.53 -4.31 -3.09
CA ALA A 50 1.35 -4.46 -4.28
C ALA A 50 0.61 -3.98 -5.53
N GLN A 51 1.32 -3.22 -6.38
CA GLN A 51 0.81 -2.68 -7.64
C GLN A 51 1.84 -2.86 -8.75
N ARG A 52 1.35 -2.88 -9.99
CA ARG A 52 2.19 -2.76 -11.18
C ARG A 52 1.69 -1.57 -11.98
N LEU A 53 2.54 -0.57 -12.17
CA LEU A 53 2.26 0.57 -13.03
C LEU A 53 3.09 0.49 -14.30
N ASN A 54 2.57 1.07 -15.36
CA ASN A 54 3.27 1.27 -16.62
C ASN A 54 2.68 2.48 -17.34
N ARG A 55 3.25 2.81 -18.49
CA ARG A 55 2.79 3.96 -19.26
C ARG A 55 1.30 3.89 -19.59
N GLU A 56 0.83 2.70 -19.98
CA GLU A 56 -0.57 2.52 -20.38
C GLU A 56 -1.52 2.67 -19.20
N SER A 57 -1.22 2.04 -18.06
CA SER A 57 -2.11 2.12 -16.89
C SER A 57 -2.19 3.53 -16.33
N VAL A 58 -1.07 4.26 -16.34
CA VAL A 58 -1.04 5.65 -15.87
C VAL A 58 -1.80 6.58 -16.83
N ALA A 59 -1.70 6.34 -18.14
CA ALA A 59 -2.45 7.11 -19.14
C ALA A 59 -3.97 6.93 -18.98
N ASP A 60 -4.41 5.75 -18.53
CA ASP A 60 -5.82 5.46 -18.28
C ASP A 60 -6.30 5.90 -16.88
N ALA A 61 -5.40 6.41 -16.05
CA ALA A 61 -5.70 6.78 -14.65
C ALA A 61 -6.30 8.18 -14.57
N ASP A 62 -7.44 8.39 -15.22
CA ASP A 62 -8.19 9.63 -15.22
C ASP A 62 -9.60 9.47 -14.61
N GLU A 63 -9.83 8.37 -13.91
CA GLU A 63 -11.11 8.07 -13.31
C GLU A 63 -11.44 9.05 -12.16
N LYS A 64 -12.73 9.40 -12.08
CA LYS A 64 -13.21 10.26 -11.00
C LYS A 64 -13.27 9.47 -9.68
N ARG A 65 -12.77 10.08 -8.59
CA ARG A 65 -12.85 9.50 -7.26
C ARG A 65 -14.30 9.23 -6.88
N THR A 66 -14.57 8.05 -6.31
CA THR A 66 -15.92 7.72 -5.81
C THR A 66 -16.14 8.19 -4.38
N ASP A 67 -15.07 8.22 -3.56
CA ASP A 67 -15.09 8.54 -2.12
C ASP A 67 -16.06 7.66 -1.31
N LYS A 68 -16.39 6.48 -1.84
CA LYS A 68 -17.28 5.51 -1.19
C LYS A 68 -16.47 4.44 -0.50
N PHE A 69 -16.03 4.72 0.72
CA PHE A 69 -15.27 3.79 1.54
C PHE A 69 -16.16 2.63 2.02
N PHE A 70 -15.59 1.44 2.06
CA PHE A 70 -16.33 0.24 2.49
C PHE A 70 -15.38 -0.78 3.12
N ALA A 71 -15.91 -1.61 4.04
CA ALA A 71 -15.19 -2.74 4.59
C ALA A 71 -15.23 -3.91 3.60
N ASP A 72 -14.09 -4.59 3.38
CA ASP A 72 -14.04 -5.74 2.48
C ASP A 72 -14.75 -6.93 3.14
N ALA A 73 -15.82 -7.41 2.52
CA ALA A 73 -16.64 -8.50 3.07
C ALA A 73 -15.90 -9.84 3.10
N ARG A 74 -14.78 -9.99 2.38
CA ARG A 74 -13.96 -11.21 2.43
C ARG A 74 -13.19 -11.34 3.72
N LEU A 75 -13.01 -10.24 4.46
CA LEU A 75 -12.37 -10.24 5.77
C LEU A 75 -13.40 -10.48 6.87
N PRO A 76 -13.10 -11.38 7.83
CA PRO A 76 -13.94 -11.51 9.03
C PRO A 76 -14.06 -10.19 9.79
N ARG A 77 -15.21 -9.95 10.42
CA ARG A 77 -15.44 -8.70 11.17
C ARG A 77 -14.40 -8.47 12.25
N ALA A 78 -13.97 -9.52 12.91
CA ALA A 78 -12.98 -9.43 13.98
C ALA A 78 -11.58 -9.03 13.50
N GLU A 79 -11.33 -9.09 12.20
CA GLU A 79 -10.02 -8.87 11.61
C GLU A 79 -9.91 -7.58 10.79
N ARG A 80 -10.99 -6.82 10.66
CA ARG A 80 -11.03 -5.68 9.74
C ARG A 80 -11.40 -4.37 10.44
N ALA A 81 -11.00 -3.26 9.83
CA ALA A 81 -11.45 -1.93 10.21
C ALA A 81 -12.86 -1.69 9.68
N GLU A 82 -13.60 -0.85 10.39
CA GLU A 82 -14.89 -0.33 9.99
C GLU A 82 -14.80 1.19 9.87
N LEU A 83 -15.75 1.81 9.16
CA LEU A 83 -15.79 3.27 9.01
C LEU A 83 -15.82 3.99 10.35
N ALA A 84 -16.54 3.44 11.32
CA ALA A 84 -16.66 4.02 12.65
C ALA A 84 -15.31 4.12 13.38
N ASP A 85 -14.33 3.28 13.04
CA ASP A 85 -13.02 3.32 13.68
C ASP A 85 -12.26 4.59 13.32
N TYR A 86 -12.47 5.09 12.12
CA TYR A 86 -11.79 6.30 11.62
C TYR A 86 -12.52 7.58 12.00
N LYS A 87 -13.84 7.52 12.19
CA LYS A 87 -14.65 8.69 12.49
C LYS A 87 -14.24 9.31 13.82
N GLY A 88 -13.86 10.58 13.81
CA GLY A 88 -13.43 11.28 15.01
C GLY A 88 -12.07 10.84 15.55
N SER A 89 -11.33 10.00 14.84
CA SER A 89 -10.03 9.48 15.27
C SER A 89 -8.90 10.50 15.22
N GLY A 90 -9.07 11.57 14.45
CA GLY A 90 -8.01 12.52 14.15
C GLY A 90 -7.11 12.10 12.98
N TYR A 91 -7.35 10.92 12.39
CA TYR A 91 -6.59 10.42 11.24
C TYR A 91 -7.45 10.32 10.01
N SER A 92 -6.81 10.49 8.84
CA SER A 92 -7.41 10.24 7.54
C SER A 92 -7.40 8.74 7.24
N ARG A 93 -8.32 8.32 6.38
CA ARG A 93 -8.27 6.99 5.75
C ARG A 93 -7.26 7.07 4.62
N GLY A 94 -6.01 6.70 4.91
CA GLY A 94 -4.90 6.81 3.98
C GLY A 94 -4.83 5.64 3.02
N HIS A 95 -4.93 5.90 1.71
CA HIS A 95 -4.76 4.87 0.68
C HIS A 95 -3.32 4.37 0.63
N MET A 96 -3.12 3.05 0.57
CA MET A 96 -1.80 2.51 0.25
C MET A 96 -1.64 2.39 -1.27
N ALA A 97 -2.62 1.81 -1.98
CA ALA A 97 -2.71 1.97 -3.44
C ALA A 97 -3.54 3.22 -3.72
N PRO A 98 -2.95 4.27 -4.32
CA PRO A 98 -3.63 5.56 -4.48
C PRO A 98 -4.78 5.51 -5.49
N ALA A 99 -5.85 6.23 -5.21
CA ALA A 99 -6.94 6.40 -6.17
C ALA A 99 -6.45 6.94 -7.52
N GLY A 100 -5.46 7.85 -7.48
CA GLY A 100 -4.86 8.43 -8.69
C GLY A 100 -4.13 7.46 -9.59
N ASP A 101 -3.84 6.25 -9.12
CA ASP A 101 -3.17 5.20 -9.91
C ASP A 101 -4.16 4.28 -10.63
N MET A 102 -5.46 4.37 -10.34
CA MET A 102 -6.44 3.39 -10.79
C MET A 102 -6.82 3.56 -12.25
N PRO A 103 -6.68 2.52 -13.09
CA PRO A 103 -6.81 2.64 -14.55
C PRO A 103 -8.24 2.49 -15.08
N ASN A 104 -9.20 2.12 -14.25
CA ASN A 104 -10.58 1.89 -14.68
C ASN A 104 -11.56 2.07 -13.52
N PRO A 105 -12.88 2.16 -13.79
CA PRO A 105 -13.90 2.38 -12.75
C PRO A 105 -13.94 1.29 -11.67
N THR A 106 -13.75 0.04 -12.04
CA THR A 106 -13.74 -1.09 -11.08
C THR A 106 -12.58 -0.93 -10.08
N ALA A 107 -11.38 -0.70 -10.60
CA ALA A 107 -10.21 -0.50 -9.76
C ALA A 107 -10.36 0.73 -8.87
N MET A 108 -10.91 1.82 -9.41
CA MET A 108 -11.17 3.04 -8.64
C MET A 108 -12.10 2.74 -7.46
N ALA A 109 -13.24 2.08 -7.69
CA ALA A 109 -14.16 1.72 -6.63
C ALA A 109 -13.48 0.83 -5.57
N GLN A 110 -12.71 -0.14 -6.00
CA GLN A 110 -12.00 -1.06 -5.10
C GLN A 110 -10.93 -0.37 -4.25
N SER A 111 -10.30 0.70 -4.77
CA SER A 111 -9.25 1.41 -4.04
C SER A 111 -9.76 2.05 -2.74
N PHE A 112 -11.08 2.20 -2.59
CA PHE A 112 -11.73 2.71 -1.38
C PHE A 112 -12.06 1.63 -0.35
N SER A 113 -11.67 0.38 -0.60
CA SER A 113 -11.73 -0.67 0.43
C SER A 113 -10.92 -0.26 1.66
N LEU A 114 -11.50 -0.41 2.85
CA LEU A 114 -10.79 -0.16 4.10
C LEU A 114 -9.60 -1.11 4.29
N ALA A 115 -9.58 -2.26 3.59
CA ALA A 115 -8.43 -3.14 3.57
C ALA A 115 -7.19 -2.47 2.95
N ASN A 116 -7.37 -1.42 2.12
CA ASN A 116 -6.32 -0.63 1.48
C ASN A 116 -5.91 0.59 2.31
N MET A 117 -6.45 0.75 3.52
CA MET A 117 -6.33 1.97 4.32
C MET A 117 -5.50 1.76 5.58
N VAL A 118 -4.81 2.83 5.98
CA VAL A 118 -4.20 2.95 7.31
C VAL A 118 -4.64 4.27 7.93
N PRO A 119 -4.69 4.36 9.29
CA PRO A 119 -4.85 5.66 9.95
C PRO A 119 -3.64 6.54 9.64
N GLN A 120 -3.83 7.53 8.79
CA GLN A 120 -2.74 8.35 8.26
C GLN A 120 -2.92 9.80 8.71
N ASN A 121 -1.82 10.43 9.12
CA ASN A 121 -1.81 11.85 9.45
C ASN A 121 -2.25 12.66 8.23
N SER A 122 -3.22 13.56 8.42
CA SER A 122 -3.84 14.29 7.30
C SER A 122 -2.88 15.22 6.57
N LYS A 123 -1.98 15.88 7.29
CA LYS A 123 -0.98 16.77 6.65
C LYS A 123 0.05 15.99 5.86
N GLN A 124 0.52 14.88 6.42
CA GLN A 124 1.45 13.99 5.74
C GLN A 124 0.79 13.37 4.49
N ASN A 125 -0.43 12.90 4.61
CA ASN A 125 -1.18 12.29 3.51
C ASN A 125 -1.41 13.26 2.34
N SER A 126 -1.87 14.48 2.63
CA SER A 126 -2.21 15.47 1.59
C SER A 126 -1.01 16.28 1.10
N GLY A 127 0.09 16.26 1.81
CA GLY A 127 1.31 17.00 1.49
C GLY A 127 2.42 16.13 0.92
N PRO A 128 3.45 15.81 1.72
CA PRO A 128 4.63 15.14 1.22
C PRO A 128 4.34 13.74 0.66
N TRP A 129 3.36 13.01 1.20
CA TRP A 129 3.00 11.69 0.67
C TRP A 129 2.31 11.80 -0.69
N ALA A 130 1.39 12.73 -0.85
CA ALA A 130 0.73 12.99 -2.13
C ALA A 130 1.75 13.34 -3.23
N LYS A 131 2.81 14.07 -2.88
CA LYS A 131 3.90 14.38 -3.81
C LYS A 131 4.64 13.10 -4.23
N ILE A 132 4.96 12.22 -3.30
CA ILE A 132 5.61 10.94 -3.60
C ILE A 132 4.74 10.10 -4.54
N GLU A 133 3.45 10.02 -4.28
CA GLU A 133 2.50 9.30 -5.14
C GLU A 133 2.49 9.88 -6.56
N LYS A 134 2.43 11.19 -6.68
CA LYS A 134 2.43 11.89 -7.97
C LYS A 134 3.76 11.69 -8.71
N ASP A 135 4.88 11.83 -8.02
CA ASP A 135 6.22 11.64 -8.62
C ASP A 135 6.38 10.20 -9.11
N THR A 136 5.86 9.22 -8.38
CA THR A 136 5.89 7.81 -8.77
C THR A 136 5.07 7.56 -10.04
N ARG A 137 3.87 8.17 -10.15
CA ARG A 137 3.07 8.09 -11.39
C ARG A 137 3.80 8.71 -12.58
N HIS A 138 4.44 9.87 -12.38
CA HIS A 138 5.21 10.52 -13.45
C HIS A 138 6.39 9.66 -13.88
N TYR A 139 7.06 9.00 -12.94
CA TYR A 139 8.13 8.05 -13.27
C TYR A 139 7.60 6.90 -14.13
N ALA A 140 6.51 6.27 -13.71
CA ALA A 140 5.90 5.16 -14.43
C ALA A 140 5.44 5.56 -15.84
N ALA A 141 4.96 6.79 -16.01
CA ALA A 141 4.54 7.32 -17.32
C ALA A 141 5.71 7.43 -18.29
N ARG A 142 6.94 7.59 -17.80
CA ARG A 142 8.16 7.71 -18.61
C ARG A 142 8.99 6.44 -18.68
N ALA A 143 8.67 5.45 -17.84
CA ALA A 143 9.42 4.20 -17.79
C ALA A 143 9.27 3.40 -19.09
N LYS A 144 10.29 2.62 -19.43
CA LYS A 144 10.29 1.78 -20.62
C LYS A 144 9.41 0.55 -20.48
N GLY A 145 9.22 0.07 -19.25
CA GLY A 145 8.44 -1.13 -18.96
C GLY A 145 7.72 -1.01 -17.63
N ASP A 146 7.50 -2.14 -16.98
CA ASP A 146 6.74 -2.21 -15.75
C ASP A 146 7.49 -1.64 -14.56
N VAL A 147 6.76 -0.92 -13.72
CA VAL A 147 7.22 -0.41 -12.44
C VAL A 147 6.36 -1.05 -11.36
N PHE A 148 6.99 -1.85 -10.50
CA PHE A 148 6.30 -2.52 -9.39
C PHE A 148 6.40 -1.66 -8.15
N ILE A 149 5.29 -1.55 -7.42
CA ILE A 149 5.21 -0.70 -6.23
C ILE A 149 4.66 -1.52 -5.09
N ILE A 150 5.33 -1.43 -3.93
CA ILE A 150 4.85 -2.06 -2.71
C ILE A 150 4.83 -0.99 -1.62
N THR A 151 3.63 -0.73 -1.10
CA THR A 151 3.38 0.31 -0.11
C THR A 151 2.83 -0.33 1.15
N GLY A 152 3.26 0.17 2.30
CA GLY A 152 2.72 -0.35 3.55
C GLY A 152 3.04 0.50 4.77
N PRO A 153 2.42 0.13 5.90
CA PRO A 153 2.69 0.74 7.19
C PRO A 153 3.87 0.08 7.88
N PHE A 154 4.53 0.85 8.74
CA PHE A 154 5.47 0.32 9.73
C PHE A 154 5.01 0.75 11.12
N PHE A 155 5.00 -0.20 12.04
CA PHE A 155 4.55 0.03 13.41
C PHE A 155 5.74 -0.04 14.35
N GLY A 156 6.26 1.12 14.73
CA GLY A 156 7.34 1.21 15.70
C GLY A 156 6.85 1.00 17.14
N PRO A 157 7.77 0.98 18.10
CA PRO A 157 7.40 0.86 19.51
C PRO A 157 6.43 1.96 19.95
N GLY A 158 5.42 1.57 20.72
CA GLY A 158 4.43 2.51 21.23
C GLY A 158 3.37 2.95 20.23
N SER A 159 3.18 2.21 19.13
CA SER A 159 2.11 2.49 18.16
C SER A 159 0.75 2.58 18.84
N ALA A 160 0.01 3.65 18.54
CA ALA A 160 -1.36 3.84 19.01
C ALA A 160 -2.35 2.99 18.20
N SER A 161 -3.60 2.99 18.62
CA SER A 161 -4.71 2.42 17.87
C SER A 161 -5.92 3.32 17.95
N VAL A 162 -6.85 3.19 17.00
CA VAL A 162 -8.07 4.01 16.93
C VAL A 162 -9.31 3.13 16.78
N GLY A 163 -10.43 3.64 17.29
CA GLY A 163 -11.73 3.02 17.18
C GLY A 163 -11.94 1.82 18.07
N ALA A 164 -13.16 1.32 18.09
CA ALA A 164 -13.55 0.17 18.92
C ALA A 164 -12.81 -1.10 18.49
N ASN A 165 -12.46 -1.21 17.21
CA ASN A 165 -11.71 -2.36 16.68
C ASN A 165 -10.20 -2.23 16.86
N GLN A 166 -9.72 -1.13 17.43
CA GLN A 166 -8.30 -0.90 17.67
C GLN A 166 -7.46 -1.05 16.40
N VAL A 167 -7.82 -0.27 15.37
CA VAL A 167 -7.05 -0.20 14.14
C VAL A 167 -5.72 0.46 14.44
N ARG A 168 -4.64 -0.25 14.14
CA ARG A 168 -3.31 0.18 14.55
C ARG A 168 -2.82 1.37 13.72
N VAL A 169 -2.22 2.36 14.39
CA VAL A 169 -1.70 3.57 13.75
C VAL A 169 -0.22 3.38 13.44
N PRO A 170 0.19 3.44 12.16
CA PRO A 170 1.61 3.30 11.83
C PRO A 170 2.41 4.49 12.32
N THR A 171 3.65 4.25 12.72
CA THR A 171 4.61 5.31 13.02
C THR A 171 5.25 5.85 11.75
N HIS A 172 5.38 4.99 10.73
CA HIS A 172 5.96 5.32 9.42
C HIS A 172 5.19 4.63 8.31
N ILE A 173 5.32 5.15 7.11
CA ILE A 173 4.75 4.57 5.90
C ILE A 173 5.87 4.49 4.88
N PHE A 174 5.95 3.36 4.18
CA PHE A 174 6.95 3.15 3.13
C PHE A 174 6.30 2.94 1.76
N LYS A 175 7.04 3.27 0.72
CA LYS A 175 6.69 2.97 -0.67
C LYS A 175 7.95 2.53 -1.40
N LEU A 176 8.01 1.23 -1.72
CA LEU A 176 9.07 0.66 -2.55
C LEU A 176 8.69 0.81 -4.01
N VAL A 177 9.63 1.27 -4.81
CA VAL A 177 9.48 1.38 -6.28
C VAL A 177 10.57 0.54 -6.92
N TYR A 178 10.18 -0.37 -7.83
CA TYR A 178 11.12 -1.19 -8.60
C TYR A 178 10.85 -1.04 -10.08
N ASP A 179 11.84 -0.52 -10.82
CA ASP A 179 11.82 -0.45 -12.27
C ASP A 179 12.40 -1.75 -12.84
N ALA A 180 11.53 -2.58 -13.41
CA ALA A 180 11.92 -3.91 -13.88
C ALA A 180 12.85 -3.87 -15.10
N THR A 181 12.77 -2.84 -15.93
CA THR A 181 13.65 -2.68 -17.10
C THR A 181 15.06 -2.27 -16.68
N GLU A 182 15.17 -1.28 -15.79
CA GLU A 182 16.45 -0.79 -15.32
C GLU A 182 17.03 -1.63 -14.17
N GLN A 183 16.24 -2.53 -13.59
CA GLN A 183 16.61 -3.35 -12.42
C GLN A 183 17.06 -2.51 -11.23
N LYS A 184 16.39 -1.39 -11.01
CA LYS A 184 16.68 -0.44 -9.92
C LYS A 184 15.50 -0.33 -8.99
N ALA A 185 15.80 -0.29 -7.69
CA ALA A 185 14.82 -0.11 -6.64
C ALA A 185 15.22 1.03 -5.72
N TRP A 186 14.24 1.73 -5.19
CA TRP A 186 14.40 2.73 -4.14
C TRP A 186 13.14 2.75 -3.30
N ALA A 187 13.26 3.26 -2.07
CA ALA A 187 12.12 3.30 -1.16
C ALA A 187 11.96 4.68 -0.54
N HIS A 188 10.72 5.13 -0.48
CA HIS A 188 10.34 6.29 0.30
C HIS A 188 9.96 5.83 1.70
N TRP A 189 10.42 6.56 2.70
CA TRP A 189 10.17 6.28 4.11
C TRP A 189 9.79 7.58 4.79
N GLN A 190 8.56 7.66 5.31
CA GLN A 190 8.10 8.89 5.96
C GLN A 190 7.48 8.60 7.31
N GLN A 191 7.74 9.48 8.25
CA GLN A 191 7.08 9.50 9.52
C GLN A 191 5.60 9.89 9.32
N ASN A 192 4.71 9.21 10.01
CA ASN A 192 3.27 9.47 9.97
C ASN A 192 2.92 10.58 10.97
N ALA A 193 3.35 11.80 10.68
CA ALA A 193 3.28 12.94 11.59
C ALA A 193 3.17 14.26 10.82
N ASP A 194 2.70 15.31 11.50
CA ASP A 194 2.47 16.65 10.93
C ASP A 194 3.71 17.27 10.29
N ASP A 195 4.87 17.02 10.86
CA ASP A 195 6.15 17.59 10.45
C ASP A 195 6.93 16.69 9.49
N ALA A 196 6.31 15.65 8.97
CA ALA A 196 6.95 14.75 8.02
C ALA A 196 7.41 15.53 6.78
N ARG A 197 8.61 15.23 6.32
CA ARG A 197 9.22 15.86 5.15
C ARG A 197 9.64 14.82 4.13
N ALA A 198 9.54 15.20 2.84
CA ALA A 198 10.14 14.41 1.78
C ALA A 198 11.67 14.50 1.93
N GLY A 199 12.30 13.37 2.12
CA GLY A 199 13.75 13.23 2.12
C GLY A 199 14.22 12.42 0.90
N PRO A 200 15.53 12.23 0.73
CA PRO A 200 16.02 11.33 -0.31
C PRO A 200 15.52 9.91 -0.03
N PRO A 201 15.28 9.10 -1.08
CA PRO A 201 14.88 7.71 -0.88
C PRO A 201 16.01 6.91 -0.23
N ILE A 202 15.63 5.84 0.44
CA ILE A 202 16.57 4.86 1.01
C ILE A 202 16.69 3.66 0.07
N SER A 203 17.73 2.85 0.28
CA SER A 203 17.94 1.64 -0.52
C SER A 203 16.92 0.55 -0.16
N TYR A 204 16.75 -0.42 -1.07
CA TYR A 204 15.96 -1.62 -0.79
C TYR A 204 16.47 -2.38 0.43
N ASP A 205 17.80 -2.54 0.56
CA ASP A 205 18.38 -3.27 1.68
C ASP A 205 18.08 -2.58 3.01
N GLU A 206 18.16 -1.25 3.04
CA GLU A 206 17.81 -0.50 4.25
C GLU A 206 16.34 -0.64 4.61
N LEU A 207 15.44 -0.57 3.60
CA LEU A 207 14.02 -0.80 3.84
C LEU A 207 13.77 -2.20 4.41
N SER A 208 14.36 -3.22 3.81
CA SER A 208 14.18 -4.62 4.24
C SER A 208 14.61 -4.82 5.69
N ARG A 209 15.71 -4.20 6.10
CA ARG A 209 16.15 -4.25 7.49
C ARG A 209 15.15 -3.59 8.44
N ARG A 210 14.61 -2.43 8.05
CA ARG A 210 13.67 -1.69 8.90
C ARG A 210 12.35 -2.41 9.09
N ILE A 211 11.83 -3.04 8.04
CA ILE A 211 10.50 -3.66 8.07
C ILE A 211 10.53 -5.17 8.29
N ASP A 212 11.71 -5.80 8.27
CA ASP A 212 11.92 -7.24 8.43
C ASP A 212 11.06 -8.06 7.44
N MET A 213 11.06 -7.63 6.17
CA MET A 213 10.38 -8.32 5.07
C MET A 213 11.27 -8.31 3.85
N ASP A 214 11.23 -9.39 3.07
CA ASP A 214 11.84 -9.43 1.74
C ASP A 214 10.75 -9.19 0.69
N LEU A 215 10.66 -7.96 0.22
CA LEU A 215 9.62 -7.55 -0.72
C LEU A 215 9.91 -7.94 -2.17
N LEU A 216 11.18 -8.20 -2.49
CA LEU A 216 11.62 -8.56 -3.85
C LEU A 216 12.44 -9.85 -3.83
N PRO A 217 11.84 -10.99 -3.39
CA PRO A 217 12.62 -12.23 -3.25
C PRO A 217 13.16 -12.71 -4.60
N GLY A 218 14.47 -12.99 -4.64
CA GLY A 218 15.15 -13.50 -5.83
C GLY A 218 15.37 -12.47 -6.93
N VAL A 219 15.05 -11.19 -6.69
CA VAL A 219 15.22 -10.13 -7.70
C VAL A 219 16.66 -9.61 -7.67
N ALA A 220 17.30 -9.59 -8.83
CA ALA A 220 18.62 -9.01 -8.99
C ALA A 220 18.49 -7.48 -9.16
N LEU A 221 19.24 -6.72 -8.35
CA LEU A 221 19.30 -5.26 -8.44
C LEU A 221 20.65 -4.84 -9.00
N ARG A 222 20.62 -3.78 -9.79
CA ARG A 222 21.85 -3.13 -10.29
C ARG A 222 22.34 -2.05 -9.36
#